data_07e8f27daa7f3f5b635543d497ac6faa
#
_entry.id   07e8f27daa7f3f5b635543d497ac6faa
#
_cell.length_a   1.000
_cell.length_b   1.000
_cell.length_c   1.000
_cell.angle_alpha   90.00
_cell.angle_beta   90.00
_cell.angle_gamma   90.00
#
_symmetry.space_group_name_H-M   'P 1'
#
loop_
_entity.id
_entity.type
_entity.pdbx_description
1 polymer ?
#
loop_
_entity_poly.entity_id
_entity_poly.type
_entity_poly.pdbx_seq_one_letter_code
_entity_poly.pdbx_strand_id
1 'polypeptide(L)'
;VEFSSLSKTYSMPGWRVGFAVGNKKLIEALTKIKSYLDYGAFTPVQVAAIAALNGSQKCVDDIRSIYLKRRNVLVEGFSRIGWNMDLPKSTMFVWAPLPKKYLNIGSLEFSKLLLENGKVAVAPGIGFGKNGEGFVRIGLVENENRIRQAIKNIKVLFDNDNDNDDDKNKD
;
A
#
# COMPACT_ATOMS: atom_id res chain seq x y z
N VAL A 1 3.92 -24.98 -1.31
CA VAL A 1 2.56 -24.51 -1.02
C VAL A 1 2.49 -23.02 -1.30
N GLU A 2 1.46 -22.59 -2.01
CA GLU A 2 1.12 -21.21 -2.28
C GLU A 2 -0.15 -20.84 -1.50
N PHE A 3 -0.11 -19.67 -0.85
CA PHE A 3 -1.27 -19.09 -0.17
C PHE A 3 -1.76 -17.89 -0.96
N SER A 4 -3.06 -17.82 -1.18
CA SER A 4 -3.68 -16.69 -1.86
C SER A 4 -4.90 -16.19 -1.08
N SER A 5 -5.29 -14.94 -1.33
CA SER A 5 -6.39 -14.28 -0.64
C SER A 5 -7.30 -13.56 -1.62
N LEU A 6 -8.60 -13.60 -1.37
CA LEU A 6 -9.58 -12.84 -2.14
C LEU A 6 -9.68 -11.38 -1.67
N SER A 7 -9.03 -11.05 -0.54
CA SER A 7 -9.13 -9.72 0.08
C SER A 7 -8.73 -8.58 -0.83
N LYS A 8 -7.67 -8.75 -1.63
CA LYS A 8 -7.14 -7.68 -2.50
C LYS A 8 -7.61 -7.82 -3.93
N THR A 9 -7.52 -9.02 -4.50
CA THR A 9 -7.88 -9.29 -5.90
C THR A 9 -9.35 -8.97 -6.19
N TYR A 10 -10.26 -9.38 -5.30
CA TYR A 10 -11.71 -9.19 -5.46
C TYR A 10 -12.27 -8.07 -4.57
N SER A 11 -11.42 -7.33 -3.88
CA SER A 11 -11.85 -6.30 -2.90
C SER A 11 -12.80 -6.86 -1.83
N MET A 12 -12.50 -8.08 -1.34
CA MET A 12 -13.31 -8.84 -0.37
C MET A 12 -12.61 -8.99 1.01
N PRO A 13 -12.07 -7.93 1.62
CA PRO A 13 -11.31 -8.07 2.87
C PRO A 13 -12.22 -8.50 4.05
N GLY A 14 -13.48 -8.07 4.06
CA GLY A 14 -14.46 -8.39 5.12
C GLY A 14 -14.89 -9.85 5.15
N TRP A 15 -14.77 -10.57 4.03
CA TRP A 15 -15.15 -11.97 3.92
C TRP A 15 -14.18 -12.95 4.57
N ARG A 16 -12.97 -12.48 4.92
CA ARG A 16 -11.93 -13.25 5.61
C ARG A 16 -11.66 -14.61 4.97
N VAL A 17 -11.48 -14.66 3.65
CA VAL A 17 -11.29 -15.89 2.88
C VAL A 17 -10.02 -15.86 2.05
N GLY A 18 -9.34 -16.98 2.06
CA GLY A 18 -8.18 -17.30 1.25
C GLY A 18 -8.09 -18.80 1.02
N PHE A 19 -7.13 -19.22 0.26
CA PHE A 19 -6.91 -20.63 -0.04
C PHE A 19 -5.42 -20.97 -0.13
N ALA A 20 -5.11 -22.25 0.03
CA ALA A 20 -3.78 -22.80 -0.14
C ALA A 20 -3.81 -23.88 -1.23
N VAL A 21 -2.82 -23.84 -2.13
CA VAL A 21 -2.63 -24.84 -3.19
C VAL A 21 -1.18 -25.31 -3.22
N GLY A 22 -0.95 -26.50 -3.75
CA GLY A 22 0.43 -27.00 -3.89
C GLY A 22 0.58 -28.49 -3.67
N ASN A 23 1.68 -28.90 -3.07
CA ASN A 23 2.00 -30.30 -2.88
C ASN A 23 0.91 -31.04 -2.10
N LYS A 24 0.39 -32.14 -2.68
CA LYS A 24 -0.72 -32.93 -2.14
C LYS A 24 -0.55 -33.32 -0.67
N LYS A 25 0.63 -33.84 -0.29
CA LYS A 25 0.89 -34.27 1.09
C LYS A 25 0.82 -33.12 2.09
N LEU A 26 1.31 -31.93 1.70
CA LEU A 26 1.27 -30.74 2.55
C LEU A 26 -0.15 -30.19 2.68
N ILE A 27 -0.93 -30.18 1.60
CA ILE A 27 -2.33 -29.75 1.62
C ILE A 27 -3.18 -30.73 2.44
N GLU A 28 -2.98 -32.05 2.31
CA GLU A 28 -3.65 -33.06 3.15
C GLU A 28 -3.33 -32.87 4.64
N ALA A 29 -2.07 -32.62 4.98
CA ALA A 29 -1.66 -32.35 6.36
C ALA A 29 -2.30 -31.06 6.90
N LEU A 30 -2.33 -29.99 6.11
CA LEU A 30 -3.00 -28.73 6.46
C LEU A 30 -4.52 -28.95 6.67
N THR A 31 -5.17 -29.67 5.78
CA THR A 31 -6.60 -30.02 5.87
C THR A 31 -6.89 -30.77 7.16
N LYS A 32 -6.06 -31.77 7.48
CA LYS A 32 -6.21 -32.56 8.71
C LYS A 32 -6.07 -31.70 9.97
N ILE A 33 -5.07 -30.83 10.03
CA ILE A 33 -4.90 -29.91 11.18
C ILE A 33 -6.08 -28.95 11.29
N LYS A 34 -6.51 -28.33 10.18
CA LYS A 34 -7.66 -27.42 10.18
C LYS A 34 -8.95 -28.06 10.64
N SER A 35 -9.19 -29.33 10.30
CA SER A 35 -10.40 -30.03 10.72
C SER A 35 -10.54 -30.15 12.25
N TYR A 36 -9.43 -30.07 13.00
CA TYR A 36 -9.44 -30.06 14.46
C TYR A 36 -9.42 -28.65 15.06
N LEU A 37 -8.87 -27.66 14.33
CA LEU A 37 -8.69 -26.29 14.85
C LEU A 37 -9.94 -25.41 14.67
N ASP A 38 -10.60 -25.45 13.53
CA ASP A 38 -11.67 -24.49 13.20
C ASP A 38 -12.90 -25.12 12.52
N TYR A 39 -12.93 -26.43 12.36
CA TYR A 39 -14.03 -27.19 11.71
C TYR A 39 -14.35 -26.73 10.28
N GLY A 40 -13.49 -25.88 9.68
CA GLY A 40 -13.64 -25.35 8.33
C GLY A 40 -14.20 -23.92 8.28
N ALA A 41 -14.22 -23.36 7.08
CA ALA A 41 -14.75 -22.02 6.85
C ALA A 41 -16.28 -22.06 6.77
N PHE A 42 -16.95 -21.00 7.23
CA PHE A 42 -18.40 -20.84 7.15
C PHE A 42 -18.90 -20.98 5.70
N THR A 43 -19.87 -21.88 5.47
CA THR A 43 -20.32 -22.25 4.12
C THR A 43 -20.69 -21.08 3.22
N PRO A 44 -21.43 -20.05 3.66
CA PRO A 44 -21.71 -18.88 2.82
C PRO A 44 -20.45 -18.15 2.32
N VAL A 45 -19.39 -18.10 3.12
CA VAL A 45 -18.10 -17.53 2.71
C VAL A 45 -17.44 -18.38 1.63
N GLN A 46 -17.52 -19.70 1.74
CA GLN A 46 -17.02 -20.60 0.70
C GLN A 46 -17.80 -20.44 -0.62
N VAL A 47 -19.13 -20.33 -0.55
CA VAL A 47 -19.98 -20.09 -1.73
C VAL A 47 -19.63 -18.75 -2.39
N ALA A 48 -19.43 -17.69 -1.60
CA ALA A 48 -18.99 -16.39 -2.11
C ALA A 48 -17.61 -16.48 -2.79
N ALA A 49 -16.67 -17.24 -2.22
CA ALA A 49 -15.37 -17.48 -2.82
C ALA A 49 -15.47 -18.24 -4.16
N ILE A 50 -16.30 -19.28 -4.23
CA ILE A 50 -16.57 -20.02 -5.46
C ILE A 50 -17.15 -19.10 -6.54
N ALA A 51 -18.13 -18.27 -6.18
CA ALA A 51 -18.72 -17.31 -7.10
C ALA A 51 -17.69 -16.29 -7.63
N ALA A 52 -16.81 -15.80 -6.76
CA ALA A 52 -15.74 -14.87 -7.15
C ALA A 52 -14.73 -15.54 -8.10
N LEU A 53 -14.30 -16.76 -7.79
CA LEU A 53 -13.29 -17.48 -8.58
C LEU A 53 -13.80 -17.97 -9.94
N ASN A 54 -15.06 -18.47 -10.00
CA ASN A 54 -15.64 -19.04 -11.20
C ASN A 54 -16.46 -18.03 -12.03
N GLY A 55 -16.79 -16.89 -11.47
CA GLY A 55 -17.54 -15.83 -12.14
C GLY A 55 -16.70 -15.02 -13.12
N SER A 56 -17.32 -14.00 -13.71
CA SER A 56 -16.63 -13.06 -14.58
C SER A 56 -15.47 -12.37 -13.86
N GLN A 57 -14.29 -12.38 -14.45
CA GLN A 57 -13.10 -11.70 -13.91
C GLN A 57 -13.04 -10.20 -14.27
N LYS A 58 -14.06 -9.66 -14.92
CA LYS A 58 -14.14 -8.25 -15.30
C LYS A 58 -13.93 -7.32 -14.09
N CYS A 59 -14.47 -7.67 -12.93
CA CYS A 59 -14.28 -6.88 -11.70
C CYS A 59 -12.81 -6.77 -11.29
N VAL A 60 -12.00 -7.81 -11.53
CA VAL A 60 -10.56 -7.81 -11.25
C VAL A 60 -9.84 -6.85 -12.18
N ASP A 61 -10.19 -6.85 -13.47
CA ASP A 61 -9.62 -5.93 -14.46
C ASP A 61 -10.01 -4.48 -14.17
N ASP A 62 -11.25 -4.23 -13.77
CA ASP A 62 -11.74 -2.91 -13.39
C ASP A 62 -10.98 -2.39 -12.14
N ILE A 63 -10.84 -3.19 -11.09
CA ILE A 63 -10.08 -2.86 -9.87
C ILE A 63 -8.61 -2.57 -10.22
N ARG A 64 -7.99 -3.43 -11.01
CA ARG A 64 -6.60 -3.27 -11.45
C ARG A 64 -6.39 -1.97 -12.22
N SER A 65 -7.32 -1.63 -13.10
CA SER A 65 -7.28 -0.39 -13.87
C SER A 65 -7.37 0.86 -12.99
N ILE A 66 -8.18 0.84 -11.93
CA ILE A 66 -8.29 1.92 -10.95
C ILE A 66 -6.94 2.12 -10.25
N TYR A 67 -6.35 1.05 -9.70
CA TYR A 67 -5.06 1.16 -9.01
C TYR A 67 -3.92 1.57 -9.94
N LEU A 68 -3.94 1.13 -11.19
CA LEU A 68 -2.97 1.54 -12.20
C LEU A 68 -3.01 3.06 -12.44
N LYS A 69 -4.20 3.64 -12.60
CA LYS A 69 -4.38 5.10 -12.76
C LYS A 69 -3.88 5.85 -11.53
N ARG A 70 -4.29 5.44 -10.34
CA ARG A 70 -3.88 6.06 -9.07
C ARG A 70 -2.37 6.01 -8.87
N ARG A 71 -1.74 4.87 -9.15
CA ARG A 71 -0.28 4.70 -9.10
C ARG A 71 0.42 5.70 -10.02
N ASN A 72 0.00 5.79 -11.26
CA ASN A 72 0.62 6.68 -12.24
C ASN A 72 0.48 8.15 -11.80
N VAL A 73 -0.72 8.58 -11.41
CA VAL A 73 -0.97 9.95 -10.90
C VAL A 73 -0.08 10.26 -9.70
N LEU A 74 0.08 9.31 -8.75
CA LEU A 74 0.88 9.52 -7.57
C LEU A 74 2.37 9.63 -7.89
N VAL A 75 2.93 8.64 -8.59
CA VAL A 75 4.38 8.58 -8.86
C VAL A 75 4.82 9.74 -9.77
N GLU A 76 4.08 10.01 -10.84
CA GLU A 76 4.36 11.15 -11.71
C GLU A 76 4.22 12.50 -10.98
N GLY A 77 3.19 12.62 -10.16
CA GLY A 77 2.94 13.86 -9.42
C GLY A 77 4.01 14.16 -8.38
N PHE A 78 4.48 13.15 -7.65
CA PHE A 78 5.56 13.31 -6.69
C PHE A 78 6.92 13.53 -7.37
N SER A 79 7.18 12.89 -8.50
CA SER A 79 8.39 13.15 -9.29
C SER A 79 8.49 14.62 -9.72
N ARG A 80 7.37 15.25 -10.12
CA ARG A 80 7.33 16.68 -10.51
C ARG A 80 7.68 17.66 -9.38
N ILE A 81 7.52 17.24 -8.14
CA ILE A 81 7.87 18.04 -6.96
C ILE A 81 9.20 17.59 -6.32
N GLY A 82 9.99 16.78 -7.03
CA GLY A 82 11.31 16.33 -6.60
C GLY A 82 11.33 15.11 -5.68
N TRP A 83 10.17 14.50 -5.37
CA TRP A 83 10.13 13.26 -4.60
C TRP A 83 10.07 12.05 -5.52
N ASN A 84 11.23 11.54 -5.90
CA ASN A 84 11.35 10.41 -6.81
C ASN A 84 11.19 9.08 -6.06
N MET A 85 10.48 8.15 -6.68
CA MET A 85 10.24 6.81 -6.17
C MET A 85 10.06 5.81 -7.31
N ASP A 86 10.36 4.54 -7.04
CA ASP A 86 10.19 3.49 -8.03
C ASP A 86 8.71 3.26 -8.35
N LEU A 87 8.42 2.98 -9.63
CA LEU A 87 7.09 2.62 -10.08
C LEU A 87 6.80 1.16 -9.71
N PRO A 88 5.93 0.88 -8.73
CA PRO A 88 5.66 -0.49 -8.33
C PRO A 88 4.97 -1.27 -9.45
N LYS A 89 5.43 -2.50 -9.70
CA LYS A 89 4.86 -3.38 -10.75
C LYS A 89 3.52 -3.97 -10.34
N SER A 90 3.25 -4.06 -9.05
CA SER A 90 2.05 -4.68 -8.47
C SER A 90 1.69 -4.04 -7.13
N THR A 91 0.63 -4.50 -6.49
CA THR A 91 0.12 -4.06 -5.20
C THR A 91 -0.61 -2.72 -5.23
N MET A 92 -1.27 -2.42 -4.13
CA MET A 92 -1.99 -1.18 -3.86
C MET A 92 -1.17 -0.18 -3.02
N PHE A 93 0.14 -0.41 -2.93
CA PHE A 93 1.05 0.41 -2.13
C PHE A 93 2.24 0.87 -2.96
N VAL A 94 2.75 2.06 -2.61
CA VAL A 94 4.04 2.53 -3.07
C VAL A 94 4.99 2.54 -1.87
N TRP A 95 6.16 1.94 -2.03
CA TRP A 95 7.24 1.99 -1.06
C TRP A 95 8.18 3.11 -1.47
N ALA A 96 8.03 4.26 -0.83
CA ALA A 96 8.70 5.50 -1.22
C ALA A 96 9.91 5.77 -0.33
N PRO A 97 11.12 5.96 -0.89
CA PRO A 97 12.26 6.40 -0.10
C PRO A 97 12.00 7.82 0.43
N LEU A 98 12.53 8.14 1.61
CA LEU A 98 12.50 9.50 2.12
C LEU A 98 13.31 10.42 1.19
N PRO A 99 12.85 11.67 0.95
CA PRO A 99 13.69 12.65 0.29
C PRO A 99 15.00 12.87 1.08
N LYS A 100 16.11 13.09 0.39
CA LYS A 100 17.45 13.14 1.00
C LYS A 100 17.54 14.06 2.22
N LYS A 101 16.88 15.23 2.16
CA LYS A 101 16.88 16.22 3.25
C LYS A 101 16.19 15.76 4.54
N TYR A 102 15.36 14.70 4.47
CA TYR A 102 14.62 14.16 5.63
C TYR A 102 15.17 12.81 6.13
N LEU A 103 16.26 12.31 5.57
CA LEU A 103 16.84 11.02 5.99
C LEU A 103 17.29 11.03 7.47
N ASN A 104 17.78 12.17 7.95
CA ASN A 104 18.29 12.36 9.30
C ASN A 104 17.20 12.33 10.38
N ILE A 105 15.95 12.68 10.06
CA ILE A 105 14.85 12.64 11.02
C ILE A 105 14.17 11.27 11.11
N GLY A 106 14.39 10.41 10.12
CA GLY A 106 13.83 9.06 10.07
C GLY A 106 12.37 8.99 9.63
N SER A 107 11.92 7.75 9.35
CA SER A 107 10.61 7.51 8.73
C SER A 107 9.43 7.87 9.63
N LEU A 108 9.56 7.75 10.96
CA LEU A 108 8.50 8.08 11.89
C LEU A 108 8.25 9.60 11.95
N GLU A 109 9.30 10.38 12.17
CA GLU A 109 9.18 11.84 12.26
C GLU A 109 8.79 12.44 10.90
N PHE A 110 9.31 11.90 9.79
CA PHE A 110 8.85 12.30 8.47
C PHE A 110 7.36 12.02 8.25
N SER A 111 6.84 10.87 8.72
CA SER A 111 5.40 10.58 8.64
C SER A 111 4.56 11.53 9.47
N LYS A 112 5.03 11.94 10.65
CA LYS A 112 4.37 12.98 11.49
C LYS A 112 4.39 14.35 10.78
N LEU A 113 5.53 14.74 10.23
CA LEU A 113 5.67 15.98 9.47
C LEU A 113 4.66 16.05 8.31
N LEU A 114 4.53 14.98 7.51
CA LEU A 114 3.53 14.90 6.45
C LEU A 114 2.09 14.98 6.97
N LEU A 115 1.80 14.37 8.12
CA LEU A 115 0.47 14.40 8.73
C LEU A 115 0.13 15.81 9.25
N GLU A 116 1.02 16.42 10.00
CA GLU A 116 0.78 17.69 10.70
C GLU A 116 0.77 18.88 9.74
N ASN A 117 1.69 18.94 8.80
CA ASN A 117 1.84 20.07 7.89
C ASN A 117 1.26 19.81 6.49
N GLY A 118 1.45 18.59 5.96
CA GLY A 118 0.90 18.20 4.65
C GLY A 118 -0.52 17.68 4.69
N LYS A 119 -1.07 17.37 5.89
CA LYS A 119 -2.39 16.71 6.05
C LYS A 119 -2.49 15.40 5.27
N VAL A 120 -1.38 14.67 5.18
CA VAL A 120 -1.25 13.40 4.46
C VAL A 120 -0.73 12.33 5.40
N ALA A 121 -1.54 11.29 5.61
CA ALA A 121 -1.17 10.13 6.43
C ALA A 121 -0.45 9.08 5.57
N VAL A 122 0.74 8.69 5.99
CA VAL A 122 1.51 7.57 5.43
C VAL A 122 1.97 6.63 6.54
N ALA A 123 2.30 5.39 6.21
CA ALA A 123 2.84 4.48 7.21
C ALA A 123 4.38 4.57 7.25
N PRO A 124 4.99 4.86 8.42
CA PRO A 124 6.44 4.90 8.55
C PRO A 124 7.06 3.53 8.29
N GLY A 125 8.16 3.48 7.56
CA GLY A 125 8.81 2.24 7.17
C GLY A 125 9.35 1.45 8.35
N ILE A 126 9.83 2.12 9.40
CA ILE A 126 10.28 1.46 10.64
C ILE A 126 9.19 0.59 11.26
N GLY A 127 7.91 0.89 11.05
CA GLY A 127 6.78 0.06 11.49
C GLY A 127 6.72 -1.33 10.84
N PHE A 128 7.49 -1.56 9.77
CA PHE A 128 7.65 -2.85 9.09
C PHE A 128 8.96 -3.55 9.43
N GLY A 129 9.67 -3.08 10.43
CA GLY A 129 10.96 -3.57 10.87
C GLY A 129 12.11 -2.62 10.52
N LYS A 130 13.27 -2.82 11.16
CA LYS A 130 14.43 -1.93 11.03
C LYS A 130 14.94 -1.72 9.60
N ASN A 131 14.75 -2.70 8.72
CA ASN A 131 15.11 -2.59 7.30
C ASN A 131 14.14 -1.69 6.50
N GLY A 132 13.02 -1.30 7.09
CA GLY A 132 12.09 -0.33 6.50
C GLY A 132 12.44 1.13 6.82
N GLU A 133 13.46 1.38 7.67
CA GLU A 133 13.89 2.74 7.94
C GLU A 133 14.43 3.41 6.67
N GLY A 134 14.18 4.71 6.54
CA GLY A 134 14.49 5.46 5.30
C GLY A 134 13.39 5.39 4.24
N PHE A 135 12.25 4.75 4.53
CA PHE A 135 11.10 4.63 3.62
C PHE A 135 9.79 5.00 4.31
N VAL A 136 8.78 5.30 3.51
CA VAL A 136 7.36 5.33 3.93
C VAL A 136 6.52 4.52 2.95
N ARG A 137 5.43 3.91 3.46
CA ARG A 137 4.45 3.22 2.63
C ARG A 137 3.25 4.11 2.37
N ILE A 138 2.96 4.36 1.10
CA ILE A 138 1.82 5.16 0.65
C ILE A 138 0.75 4.20 0.09
N GLY A 139 -0.50 4.32 0.56
CA GLY A 139 -1.62 3.56 0.04
C GLY A 139 -2.29 4.24 -1.15
N LEU A 140 -2.60 3.48 -2.20
CA LEU A 140 -3.33 3.96 -3.40
C LEU A 140 -4.85 3.85 -3.21
N VAL A 141 -5.33 4.01 -1.98
CA VAL A 141 -6.73 3.76 -1.61
C VAL A 141 -7.66 4.93 -1.92
N GLU A 142 -7.12 6.13 -2.06
CA GLU A 142 -7.86 7.34 -2.39
C GLU A 142 -8.01 7.54 -3.91
N ASN A 143 -9.00 8.33 -4.32
CA ASN A 143 -9.20 8.69 -5.73
C ASN A 143 -8.13 9.69 -6.22
N GLU A 144 -8.03 9.83 -7.55
CA GLU A 144 -7.00 10.65 -8.19
C GLU A 144 -7.04 12.12 -7.79
N ASN A 145 -8.22 12.68 -7.45
CA ASN A 145 -8.34 14.07 -7.02
C ASN A 145 -7.75 14.27 -5.61
N ARG A 146 -8.00 13.32 -4.70
CA ARG A 146 -7.38 13.31 -3.37
C ARG A 146 -5.87 13.11 -3.44
N ILE A 147 -5.41 12.25 -4.35
CA ILE A 147 -3.97 12.07 -4.60
C ILE A 147 -3.34 13.38 -5.09
N ARG A 148 -3.96 14.07 -6.06
CA ARG A 148 -3.47 15.38 -6.53
C ARG A 148 -3.48 16.43 -5.42
N GLN A 149 -4.49 16.41 -4.54
CA GLN A 149 -4.51 17.31 -3.38
C GLN A 149 -3.36 17.02 -2.41
N ALA A 150 -3.09 15.74 -2.12
CA ALA A 150 -1.95 15.35 -1.29
C ALA A 150 -0.61 15.83 -1.87
N ILE A 151 -0.42 15.69 -3.20
CA ILE A 151 0.77 16.18 -3.89
C ILE A 151 0.92 17.70 -3.74
N LYS A 152 -0.17 18.48 -3.88
CA LYS A 152 -0.15 19.94 -3.69
C LYS A 152 0.25 20.31 -2.27
N ASN A 153 -0.32 19.64 -1.28
CA ASN A 153 -0.03 19.91 0.13
C ASN A 153 1.44 19.64 0.46
N ILE A 154 1.97 18.50 -0.03
CA ILE A 154 3.37 18.13 0.19
C ILE A 154 4.31 19.06 -0.58
N LYS A 155 3.92 19.53 -1.77
CA LYS A 155 4.70 20.55 -2.49
C LYS A 155 4.89 21.82 -1.64
N VAL A 156 3.80 22.36 -1.09
CA VAL A 156 3.87 23.56 -0.23
C VAL A 156 4.79 23.31 0.96
N LEU A 157 4.72 22.13 1.59
CA LEU A 157 5.62 21.78 2.68
C LEU A 157 7.09 21.79 2.23
N PHE A 158 7.39 21.17 1.08
CA PHE A 158 8.76 21.10 0.57
C PHE A 158 9.31 22.46 0.15
N ASP A 159 8.48 23.34 -0.42
CA ASP A 159 8.86 24.70 -0.81
C ASP A 159 9.17 25.55 0.44
N ASN A 160 8.31 25.54 1.46
CA ASN A 160 8.53 26.28 2.72
C ASN A 160 9.79 25.84 3.46
N ASP A 161 10.13 24.55 3.43
CA ASP A 161 11.34 24.03 4.07
C ASP A 161 12.63 24.43 3.30
N ASN A 162 12.54 24.65 1.99
CA ASN A 162 13.67 25.14 1.19
C ASN A 162 13.95 26.60 1.47
N ASP A 163 12.91 27.45 1.57
CA ASP A 163 13.06 28.88 1.88
C ASP A 163 13.70 29.10 3.26
N ASN A 164 13.35 28.26 4.24
CA ASN A 164 13.93 28.33 5.60
C ASN A 164 15.41 27.88 5.67
N ASP A 165 15.87 27.00 4.77
CA ASP A 165 17.27 26.56 4.71
C ASP A 165 18.15 27.58 4.01
N ASP A 166 17.63 28.33 3.02
CA ASP A 166 18.35 29.39 2.32
C ASP A 166 18.59 30.61 3.21
N ASP A 167 17.69 30.93 4.14
CA ASP A 167 17.85 32.02 5.08
C ASP A 167 18.88 31.72 6.19
N LYS A 168 19.01 30.44 6.60
CA LYS A 168 20.03 30.02 7.58
C LYS A 168 21.45 29.97 7.05
N ASN A 169 21.65 29.96 5.74
CA ASN A 169 22.97 29.95 5.11
C ASN A 169 23.47 31.38 4.72
N LYS A 170 22.74 32.42 5.11
CA LYS A 170 23.10 33.82 4.82
C LYS A 170 23.73 34.57 6.01
N ASP A 171 23.81 33.94 7.18
CA ASP A 171 24.48 34.40 8.39
C ASP A 171 25.83 33.68 8.58
#